data_080fb38ed6c9b79bfe69db2f21b702b9
#
_entry.id   080fb38ed6c9b79bfe69db2f21b702b9
#
_cell.length_a   1.000
_cell.length_b   1.000
_cell.length_c   1.000
_cell.angle_alpha   90.00
_cell.angle_beta   90.00
_cell.angle_gamma   90.00
#
_symmetry.space_group_name_H-M   'P 1'
#
loop_
_entity.id
_entity.type
_entity.pdbx_description
1 polymer ?
#
loop_
_entity_poly.entity_id
_entity_poly.type
_entity_poly.pdbx_seq_one_letter_code
_entity_poly.pdbx_strand_id
1 'polypeptide(L)'
;MLPALAPPLAKVLVVGASGGTGSRALRGLLDVGYQPHQLRVLTRNPTKPSLFPLREIGVELFAADLDDPSTLPGASASCTGCYVHSTAGDTKQLDTGEVVRAQHLASALVADGSVGHVVFNSAAAEPAHGVKRIEQKHAVEQVFSSELPSTHLRANLFMEELWKSYTRPPILDGKYPFSLPPDRAVYLTSVRDMGRLAGACLAAAPPPPEGRTVNVASEVTNPARMAEAFAEAQGSPCVHSQARLLRWIARFFLPDLYEVIQFYRTSTETTDVDALTEQFPMLLTPFGSFLEETGWGNRTATYDDLALAPFDL
;
A
#
# COMPACT_ATOMS: atom_id res chain seq x y z
N MET A 1 -16.97 15.85 9.31
CA MET A 1 -16.94 14.82 10.37
C MET A 1 -17.54 13.58 9.76
N LEU A 2 -16.72 12.56 9.43
CA LEU A 2 -17.24 11.28 8.97
C LEU A 2 -18.26 10.79 10.00
N PRO A 3 -19.40 10.21 9.60
CA PRO A 3 -20.12 9.38 10.53
C PRO A 3 -19.10 8.33 10.95
N ALA A 4 -18.77 8.30 12.25
CA ALA A 4 -17.94 7.25 12.77
C ALA A 4 -18.56 5.93 12.31
N LEU A 5 -17.91 5.26 11.37
CA LEU A 5 -18.12 3.84 11.19
C LEU A 5 -17.77 3.30 12.58
N ALA A 6 -18.80 3.04 13.40
CA ALA A 6 -18.57 2.45 14.70
C ALA A 6 -17.77 1.17 14.44
N PRO A 7 -16.46 1.15 14.74
CA PRO A 7 -15.70 -0.05 14.49
C PRO A 7 -16.37 -1.12 15.35
N PRO A 8 -16.66 -2.27 14.80
CA PRO A 8 -17.05 -3.38 15.63
C PRO A 8 -15.97 -3.56 16.69
N LEU A 9 -16.30 -4.13 17.85
CA LEU A 9 -15.35 -4.50 18.92
C LEU A 9 -14.27 -5.50 18.45
N ALA A 10 -14.01 -5.53 17.19
CA ALA A 10 -13.25 -6.47 16.41
C ALA A 10 -11.76 -6.10 16.42
N LYS A 11 -10.92 -7.03 16.79
CA LYS A 11 -9.46 -6.92 16.65
C LYS A 11 -9.04 -7.27 15.24
N VAL A 12 -8.07 -6.54 14.69
CA VAL A 12 -7.54 -6.74 13.33
C VAL A 12 -6.07 -7.12 13.40
N LEU A 13 -5.71 -8.24 12.76
CA LEU A 13 -4.32 -8.57 12.49
C LEU A 13 -3.82 -7.73 11.30
N VAL A 14 -2.72 -7.02 11.47
CA VAL A 14 -2.10 -6.19 10.43
C VAL A 14 -0.74 -6.79 10.06
N VAL A 15 -0.61 -7.21 8.81
CA VAL A 15 0.62 -7.77 8.26
C VAL A 15 1.33 -6.74 7.39
N GLY A 16 2.65 -6.59 7.57
CA GLY A 16 3.47 -5.68 6.76
C GLY A 16 3.61 -4.25 7.30
N ALA A 17 3.11 -3.95 8.51
CA ALA A 17 3.12 -2.61 9.09
C ALA A 17 4.51 -2.06 9.50
N SER A 18 5.58 -2.84 9.40
CA SER A 18 6.91 -2.46 9.94
C SER A 18 7.77 -1.60 9.01
N GLY A 19 7.29 -1.25 7.82
CA GLY A 19 7.97 -0.38 6.86
C GLY A 19 7.27 0.96 6.69
N GLY A 20 7.90 1.91 6.00
CA GLY A 20 7.34 3.25 5.75
C GLY A 20 5.96 3.24 5.09
N THR A 21 5.75 2.38 4.09
CA THR A 21 4.42 2.19 3.47
C THR A 21 3.44 1.52 4.42
N GLY A 22 3.81 0.42 5.05
CA GLY A 22 2.90 -0.34 5.90
C GLY A 22 2.45 0.42 7.17
N SER A 23 3.30 1.26 7.75
CA SER A 23 2.94 2.11 8.88
C SER A 23 1.88 3.15 8.48
N ARG A 24 1.97 3.70 7.27
CA ARG A 24 0.96 4.62 6.75
C ARG A 24 -0.37 3.92 6.50
N ALA A 25 -0.38 2.67 6.04
CA ALA A 25 -1.61 1.89 5.94
C ALA A 25 -2.26 1.68 7.32
N LEU A 26 -1.46 1.42 8.37
CA LEU A 26 -1.97 1.31 9.74
C LEU A 26 -2.56 2.64 10.23
N ARG A 27 -1.96 3.80 9.88
CA ARG A 27 -2.57 5.13 10.15
C ARG A 27 -3.96 5.23 9.55
N GLY A 28 -4.14 4.74 8.32
CA GLY A 28 -5.44 4.70 7.67
C GLY A 28 -6.50 3.92 8.45
N LEU A 29 -6.13 2.81 9.09
CA LEU A 29 -7.04 2.09 9.98
C LEU A 29 -7.45 2.93 11.20
N LEU A 30 -6.49 3.63 11.81
CA LEU A 30 -6.77 4.54 12.94
C LEU A 30 -7.65 5.71 12.52
N ASP A 31 -7.46 6.28 11.32
CA ASP A 31 -8.28 7.39 10.80
C ASP A 31 -9.76 7.05 10.70
N VAL A 32 -10.10 5.79 10.40
CA VAL A 32 -11.50 5.33 10.32
C VAL A 32 -12.06 4.79 11.64
N GLY A 33 -11.34 5.04 12.74
CA GLY A 33 -11.83 4.86 14.10
C GLY A 33 -11.39 3.59 14.82
N TYR A 34 -10.54 2.73 14.21
CA TYR A 34 -9.93 1.64 14.96
C TYR A 34 -9.06 2.20 16.07
N GLN A 35 -9.20 1.64 17.27
CA GLN A 35 -8.39 2.03 18.41
C GLN A 35 -7.07 1.23 18.41
N PRO A 36 -5.96 1.79 18.91
CA PRO A 36 -4.66 1.10 18.93
C PRO A 36 -4.71 -0.31 19.50
N HIS A 37 -5.43 -0.53 20.59
CA HIS A 37 -5.58 -1.84 21.24
C HIS A 37 -6.39 -2.87 20.42
N GLN A 38 -7.11 -2.41 19.38
CA GLN A 38 -7.80 -3.27 18.43
C GLN A 38 -6.89 -3.73 17.29
N LEU A 39 -5.66 -3.22 17.21
CA LEU A 39 -4.72 -3.56 16.16
C LEU A 39 -3.59 -4.45 16.72
N ARG A 40 -3.33 -5.56 16.03
CA ARG A 40 -2.19 -6.44 16.29
C ARG A 40 -1.32 -6.46 15.05
N VAL A 41 -0.06 -6.07 15.18
CA VAL A 41 0.92 -6.07 14.08
C VAL A 41 1.76 -7.33 14.13
N LEU A 42 1.76 -8.10 13.05
CA LEU A 42 2.67 -9.22 12.85
C LEU A 42 4.04 -8.69 12.40
N THR A 43 5.10 -9.06 13.09
CA THR A 43 6.46 -8.60 12.81
C THR A 43 7.50 -9.64 13.17
N ARG A 44 8.56 -9.77 12.35
CA ARG A 44 9.72 -10.61 12.67
C ARG A 44 10.58 -10.04 13.82
N ASN A 45 10.56 -8.72 13.96
CA ASN A 45 11.36 -8.04 14.98
C ASN A 45 10.53 -6.97 15.69
N PRO A 46 9.95 -7.27 16.88
CA PRO A 46 9.16 -6.32 17.65
C PRO A 46 9.98 -5.16 18.26
N THR A 47 11.30 -5.23 18.20
CA THR A 47 12.20 -4.17 18.70
C THR A 47 12.66 -3.21 17.61
N LYS A 48 12.17 -3.37 16.37
CA LYS A 48 12.53 -2.49 15.25
C LYS A 48 12.12 -1.04 15.55
N PRO A 49 13.00 -0.03 15.36
CA PRO A 49 12.70 1.38 15.67
C PRO A 49 11.42 1.91 14.99
N SER A 50 11.13 1.48 13.75
CA SER A 50 9.91 1.89 13.02
C SER A 50 8.60 1.42 13.68
N LEU A 51 8.66 0.54 14.68
CA LEU A 51 7.50 0.08 15.45
C LEU A 51 7.35 0.80 16.81
N PHE A 52 8.30 1.66 17.20
CA PHE A 52 8.21 2.38 18.47
C PHE A 52 6.97 3.27 18.56
N PRO A 53 6.63 4.08 17.55
CA PRO A 53 5.41 4.89 17.60
C PRO A 53 4.14 4.04 17.77
N LEU A 54 4.08 2.87 17.14
CA LEU A 54 2.94 1.94 17.26
C LEU A 54 2.80 1.38 18.67
N ARG A 55 3.94 0.98 19.25
CA ARG A 55 3.96 0.44 20.62
C ARG A 55 3.60 1.50 21.66
N GLU A 56 4.07 2.73 21.49
CA GLU A 56 3.79 3.85 22.39
C GLU A 56 2.31 4.16 22.47
N ILE A 57 1.58 4.08 21.37
CA ILE A 57 0.14 4.27 21.35
C ILE A 57 -0.69 3.05 21.77
N GLY A 58 -0.06 1.90 22.04
CA GLY A 58 -0.71 0.71 22.56
C GLY A 58 -1.13 -0.32 21.50
N VAL A 59 -0.56 -0.29 20.30
CA VAL A 59 -0.73 -1.36 19.30
C VAL A 59 -0.01 -2.62 19.78
N GLU A 60 -0.66 -3.77 19.70
CA GLU A 60 -0.08 -5.05 20.04
C GLU A 60 0.90 -5.52 18.96
N LEU A 61 2.09 -5.95 19.37
CA LEU A 61 3.09 -6.53 18.47
C LEU A 61 3.17 -8.03 18.68
N PHE A 62 2.98 -8.83 17.63
CA PHE A 62 3.11 -10.29 17.65
C PHE A 62 4.35 -10.70 16.85
N ALA A 63 5.27 -11.40 17.51
CA ALA A 63 6.51 -11.87 16.89
C ALA A 63 6.27 -13.14 16.07
N ALA A 64 6.33 -13.05 14.74
CA ALA A 64 6.24 -14.19 13.84
C ALA A 64 6.88 -13.88 12.49
N ASP A 65 7.27 -14.91 11.75
CA ASP A 65 7.84 -14.82 10.41
C ASP A 65 7.01 -15.65 9.42
N LEU A 66 6.56 -15.03 8.35
CA LEU A 66 5.82 -15.71 7.28
C LEU A 66 6.67 -16.73 6.52
N ASP A 67 7.99 -16.63 6.58
CA ASP A 67 8.92 -17.61 6.03
C ASP A 67 9.11 -18.82 6.97
N ASP A 68 8.70 -18.70 8.24
CA ASP A 68 8.68 -19.79 9.23
C ASP A 68 7.25 -20.01 9.78
N PRO A 69 6.45 -20.87 9.15
CA PRO A 69 5.06 -21.10 9.56
C PRO A 69 4.89 -21.63 10.98
N SER A 70 5.96 -22.19 11.60
CA SER A 70 5.90 -22.66 12.99
C SER A 70 5.73 -21.51 14.00
N THR A 71 6.00 -20.27 13.61
CA THR A 71 5.87 -19.07 14.44
C THR A 71 4.48 -18.43 14.38
N LEU A 72 3.60 -18.87 13.45
CA LEU A 72 2.29 -18.27 13.19
C LEU A 72 1.15 -18.69 14.12
N PRO A 73 1.16 -19.87 14.78
CA PRO A 73 0.05 -20.27 15.63
C PRO A 73 -0.31 -19.21 16.66
N GLY A 74 -1.60 -18.86 16.76
CA GLY A 74 -2.11 -17.83 17.66
C GLY A 74 -1.91 -16.39 17.18
N ALA A 75 -1.29 -16.15 16.02
CA ALA A 75 -1.07 -14.80 15.50
C ALA A 75 -2.37 -14.03 15.30
N SER A 76 -3.42 -14.71 14.85
CA SER A 76 -4.75 -14.13 14.65
C SER A 76 -5.76 -14.43 15.77
N ALA A 77 -5.34 -15.04 16.87
CA ALA A 77 -6.24 -15.36 17.98
C ALA A 77 -7.00 -14.12 18.46
N SER A 78 -8.32 -14.20 18.51
CA SER A 78 -9.24 -13.11 18.82
C SER A 78 -9.30 -11.98 17.79
N CYS A 79 -8.62 -12.09 16.63
CA CYS A 79 -8.80 -11.17 15.53
C CYS A 79 -9.96 -11.64 14.64
N THR A 80 -10.88 -10.74 14.30
CA THR A 80 -12.01 -11.06 13.40
C THR A 80 -11.74 -10.66 11.96
N GLY A 81 -10.73 -9.83 11.74
CA GLY A 81 -10.27 -9.41 10.43
C GLY A 81 -8.75 -9.45 10.29
N CYS A 82 -8.28 -9.51 9.05
CA CYS A 82 -6.86 -9.44 8.74
C CYS A 82 -6.63 -8.45 7.58
N TYR A 83 -5.75 -7.48 7.78
CA TYR A 83 -5.26 -6.62 6.69
C TYR A 83 -3.84 -7.03 6.31
N VAL A 84 -3.64 -7.32 5.03
CA VAL A 84 -2.35 -7.77 4.51
C VAL A 84 -1.78 -6.75 3.53
N HIS A 85 -0.67 -6.14 3.92
CA HIS A 85 0.15 -5.29 3.07
C HIS A 85 1.47 -6.00 2.79
N SER A 86 1.60 -6.60 1.61
CA SER A 86 2.79 -7.32 1.18
C SER A 86 3.49 -6.61 0.03
N THR A 87 4.73 -6.99 -0.23
CA THR A 87 5.53 -6.47 -1.35
C THR A 87 5.96 -7.60 -2.26
N ALA A 88 5.90 -7.37 -3.57
CA ALA A 88 6.40 -8.28 -4.60
C ALA A 88 7.93 -8.19 -4.81
N GLY A 89 8.67 -7.64 -3.86
CA GLY A 89 10.12 -7.42 -3.94
C GLY A 89 10.49 -5.95 -4.12
N ASP A 90 11.78 -5.70 -4.35
CA ASP A 90 12.34 -4.37 -4.61
C ASP A 90 12.46 -4.08 -6.12
N THR A 91 13.08 -2.96 -6.48
CA THR A 91 13.27 -2.57 -7.89
C THR A 91 14.19 -3.50 -8.67
N LYS A 92 15.02 -4.27 -7.99
CA LYS A 92 16.04 -5.13 -8.62
C LYS A 92 15.58 -6.58 -8.79
N GLN A 93 14.77 -7.07 -7.85
CA GLN A 93 14.39 -8.47 -7.80
C GLN A 93 12.94 -8.67 -7.39
N LEU A 94 12.23 -9.51 -8.17
CA LEU A 94 10.93 -10.04 -7.80
C LEU A 94 11.09 -10.98 -6.59
N ASP A 95 10.25 -10.79 -5.58
CA ASP A 95 10.21 -11.69 -4.43
C ASP A 95 9.28 -12.87 -4.70
N THR A 96 9.83 -13.96 -5.18
CA THR A 96 9.07 -15.18 -5.52
C THR A 96 8.46 -15.89 -4.30
N GLY A 97 8.87 -15.55 -3.08
CA GLY A 97 8.33 -16.12 -1.85
C GLY A 97 6.99 -15.51 -1.41
N GLU A 98 6.52 -14.44 -2.04
CA GLU A 98 5.29 -13.75 -1.60
C GLU A 98 4.06 -14.68 -1.59
N VAL A 99 3.90 -15.52 -2.61
CA VAL A 99 2.77 -16.46 -2.70
C VAL A 99 2.85 -17.52 -1.60
N VAL A 100 4.05 -18.07 -1.33
CA VAL A 100 4.26 -19.07 -0.27
C VAL A 100 3.95 -18.47 1.11
N ARG A 101 4.40 -17.24 1.37
CA ARG A 101 4.08 -16.53 2.62
C ARG A 101 2.58 -16.27 2.77
N ALA A 102 1.88 -15.99 1.68
CA ALA A 102 0.43 -15.86 1.70
C ALA A 102 -0.25 -17.19 2.03
N GLN A 103 0.23 -18.32 1.50
CA GLN A 103 -0.26 -19.66 1.83
C GLN A 103 -0.04 -20.00 3.32
N HIS A 104 1.15 -19.71 3.87
CA HIS A 104 1.43 -19.91 5.29
C HIS A 104 0.49 -19.09 6.16
N LEU A 105 0.28 -17.80 5.81
CA LEU A 105 -0.64 -16.93 6.53
C LEU A 105 -2.07 -17.45 6.45
N ALA A 106 -2.58 -17.73 5.24
CA ALA A 106 -3.95 -18.22 5.05
C ALA A 106 -4.21 -19.50 5.85
N SER A 107 -3.29 -20.46 5.82
CA SER A 107 -3.38 -21.69 6.60
C SER A 107 -3.44 -21.42 8.12
N ALA A 108 -2.63 -20.47 8.62
CA ALA A 108 -2.65 -20.08 10.03
C ALA A 108 -3.97 -19.39 10.42
N LEU A 109 -4.50 -18.50 9.58
CA LEU A 109 -5.78 -17.83 9.79
C LEU A 109 -6.94 -18.83 9.88
N VAL A 110 -6.95 -19.81 8.97
CA VAL A 110 -7.95 -20.90 8.96
C VAL A 110 -7.82 -21.76 10.22
N ALA A 111 -6.59 -22.13 10.62
CA ALA A 111 -6.35 -22.93 11.81
C ALA A 111 -6.76 -22.22 13.11
N ASP A 112 -6.50 -20.94 13.24
CA ASP A 112 -6.93 -20.10 14.38
C ASP A 112 -8.46 -19.89 14.39
N GLY A 113 -9.11 -19.89 13.22
CA GLY A 113 -10.57 -19.95 13.04
C GLY A 113 -11.36 -18.72 13.47
N SER A 114 -10.69 -17.61 13.85
CA SER A 114 -11.34 -16.39 14.34
C SER A 114 -11.54 -15.32 13.26
N VAL A 115 -10.70 -15.34 12.19
CA VAL A 115 -10.74 -14.35 11.09
C VAL A 115 -11.84 -14.71 10.10
N GLY A 116 -12.82 -13.83 9.97
CA GLY A 116 -13.92 -13.95 9.00
C GLY A 116 -13.74 -13.13 7.73
N HIS A 117 -12.75 -12.25 7.66
CA HIS A 117 -12.52 -11.40 6.48
C HIS A 117 -11.05 -11.02 6.35
N VAL A 118 -10.47 -11.25 5.17
CA VAL A 118 -9.13 -10.80 4.80
C VAL A 118 -9.25 -9.64 3.82
N VAL A 119 -8.54 -8.55 4.08
CA VAL A 119 -8.37 -7.46 3.12
C VAL A 119 -6.91 -7.44 2.67
N PHE A 120 -6.68 -7.64 1.38
CA PHE A 120 -5.35 -7.74 0.80
C PHE A 120 -5.04 -6.54 -0.08
N ASN A 121 -3.86 -5.93 0.13
CA ASN A 121 -3.31 -4.90 -0.74
C ASN A 121 -2.71 -5.55 -2.00
N SER A 122 -3.45 -5.50 -3.09
CA SER A 122 -3.08 -6.04 -4.40
C SER A 122 -2.62 -4.93 -5.36
N ALA A 123 -2.41 -5.26 -6.62
CA ALA A 123 -1.99 -4.34 -7.67
C ALA A 123 -3.12 -4.10 -8.67
N ALA A 124 -3.29 -2.84 -9.09
CA ALA A 124 -4.21 -2.48 -10.16
C ALA A 124 -3.72 -3.12 -11.46
N ALA A 125 -4.60 -3.79 -12.09
CA ALA A 125 -4.65 -4.36 -13.43
C ALA A 125 -5.52 -5.61 -13.44
N GLU A 126 -6.07 -5.96 -14.58
CA GLU A 126 -6.74 -7.25 -14.73
C GLU A 126 -5.70 -8.39 -14.83
N PRO A 127 -6.03 -9.64 -14.50
CA PRO A 127 -5.14 -10.79 -14.68
C PRO A 127 -4.66 -10.97 -16.12
N ALA A 128 -3.53 -11.66 -16.29
CA ALA A 128 -2.98 -12.08 -17.59
C ALA A 128 -2.33 -10.97 -18.44
N HIS A 129 -1.60 -10.06 -17.81
CA HIS A 129 -0.84 -9.00 -18.50
C HIS A 129 0.56 -9.39 -18.95
N GLY A 130 1.10 -10.50 -18.46
CA GLY A 130 2.50 -10.85 -18.65
C GLY A 130 3.48 -10.02 -17.80
N VAL A 131 2.97 -9.15 -16.89
CA VAL A 131 3.78 -8.38 -15.93
C VAL A 131 3.91 -9.19 -14.64
N LYS A 132 5.03 -9.85 -14.45
CA LYS A 132 5.25 -10.83 -13.36
C LYS A 132 4.88 -10.32 -11.97
N ARG A 133 5.20 -9.05 -11.66
CA ARG A 133 4.88 -8.43 -10.35
C ARG A 133 3.39 -8.30 -10.11
N ILE A 134 2.63 -8.02 -11.15
CA ILE A 134 1.17 -7.89 -11.09
C ILE A 134 0.55 -9.29 -10.99
N GLU A 135 1.00 -10.22 -11.84
CA GLU A 135 0.51 -11.61 -11.82
C GLU A 135 0.76 -12.30 -10.49
N GLN A 136 1.89 -12.02 -9.84
CA GLN A 136 2.17 -12.54 -8.50
C GLN A 136 1.16 -12.02 -7.46
N LYS A 137 0.75 -10.75 -7.54
CA LYS A 137 -0.31 -10.21 -6.68
C LYS A 137 -1.63 -10.94 -6.90
N HIS A 138 -2.00 -11.20 -8.15
CA HIS A 138 -3.20 -11.97 -8.46
C HIS A 138 -3.12 -13.41 -7.97
N ALA A 139 -1.93 -14.04 -8.01
CA ALA A 139 -1.73 -15.35 -7.40
C ALA A 139 -1.98 -15.33 -5.88
N VAL A 140 -1.57 -14.26 -5.19
CA VAL A 140 -1.88 -14.08 -3.76
C VAL A 140 -3.38 -13.84 -3.54
N GLU A 141 -4.07 -13.09 -4.41
CA GLU A 141 -5.53 -12.95 -4.37
C GLU A 141 -6.22 -14.32 -4.38
N GLN A 142 -5.79 -15.21 -5.28
CA GLN A 142 -6.34 -16.56 -5.39
C GLN A 142 -6.11 -17.38 -4.10
N VAL A 143 -4.94 -17.26 -3.47
CA VAL A 143 -4.67 -17.94 -2.20
C VAL A 143 -5.70 -17.53 -1.15
N PHE A 144 -5.92 -16.23 -0.95
CA PHE A 144 -6.88 -15.78 0.07
C PHE A 144 -8.32 -16.14 -0.30
N SER A 145 -8.74 -15.94 -1.57
CA SER A 145 -10.11 -16.23 -2.00
C SER A 145 -10.47 -17.72 -1.92
N SER A 146 -9.49 -18.63 -2.02
CA SER A 146 -9.74 -20.06 -1.90
C SER A 146 -9.97 -20.52 -0.47
N GLU A 147 -9.50 -19.75 0.52
CA GLU A 147 -9.48 -20.17 1.93
C GLU A 147 -10.44 -19.35 2.81
N LEU A 148 -10.62 -18.05 2.51
CA LEU A 148 -11.35 -17.11 3.37
C LEU A 148 -12.11 -16.06 2.54
N PRO A 149 -13.25 -15.54 3.05
CA PRO A 149 -13.84 -14.33 2.48
C PRO A 149 -12.81 -13.21 2.39
N SER A 150 -12.56 -12.69 1.18
CA SER A 150 -11.47 -11.73 0.97
C SER A 150 -11.87 -10.54 0.11
N THR A 151 -11.32 -9.38 0.42
CA THR A 151 -11.40 -8.17 -0.42
C THR A 151 -10.01 -7.80 -0.92
N HIS A 152 -9.86 -7.62 -2.22
CA HIS A 152 -8.61 -7.26 -2.85
C HIS A 152 -8.63 -5.80 -3.25
N LEU A 153 -7.83 -4.99 -2.57
CA LEU A 153 -7.65 -3.57 -2.90
C LEU A 153 -6.54 -3.46 -3.93
N ARG A 154 -6.91 -3.33 -5.20
CA ARG A 154 -5.96 -3.22 -6.31
C ARG A 154 -5.48 -1.79 -6.46
N ALA A 155 -4.34 -1.51 -5.86
CA ALA A 155 -3.72 -0.20 -5.86
C ALA A 155 -2.99 0.12 -7.16
N ASN A 156 -3.04 1.38 -7.55
CA ASN A 156 -2.22 1.96 -8.60
C ASN A 156 -0.83 2.39 -8.07
N LEU A 157 -0.19 3.36 -8.69
CA LEU A 157 1.14 3.84 -8.30
C LEU A 157 1.11 4.48 -6.91
N PHE A 158 1.86 3.93 -5.97
CA PHE A 158 1.92 4.50 -4.63
C PHE A 158 2.65 5.84 -4.60
N MET A 159 2.03 6.84 -3.96
CA MET A 159 2.65 8.15 -3.72
C MET A 159 3.93 8.01 -2.88
N GLU A 160 3.96 7.06 -1.97
CA GLU A 160 5.09 6.77 -1.08
C GLU A 160 6.35 6.30 -1.84
N GLU A 161 6.21 5.74 -3.06
CA GLU A 161 7.35 5.38 -3.90
C GLU A 161 8.17 6.61 -4.32
N LEU A 162 7.56 7.79 -4.33
CA LEU A 162 8.25 9.05 -4.60
C LEU A 162 9.26 9.43 -3.52
N TRP A 163 9.11 8.90 -2.31
CA TRP A 163 10.01 9.12 -1.17
C TRP A 163 11.27 8.24 -1.18
N LYS A 164 11.34 7.25 -2.06
CA LYS A 164 12.50 6.36 -2.16
C LYS A 164 13.78 7.14 -2.49
N SER A 165 14.90 6.67 -1.94
CA SER A 165 16.22 7.31 -2.07
C SER A 165 16.70 7.47 -3.51
N TYR A 166 16.17 6.70 -4.45
CA TYR A 166 16.48 6.81 -5.87
C TYR A 166 15.50 7.70 -6.65
N THR A 167 14.33 8.04 -6.08
CA THR A 167 13.30 8.85 -6.75
C THR A 167 13.32 10.29 -6.27
N ARG A 168 13.35 10.51 -4.95
CA ARG A 168 13.16 11.82 -4.32
C ARG A 168 14.31 12.83 -4.60
N PRO A 169 15.61 12.50 -4.49
CA PRO A 169 16.68 13.48 -4.63
C PRO A 169 16.66 14.26 -5.95
N PRO A 170 16.55 13.62 -7.14
CA PRO A 170 16.50 14.38 -8.39
C PRO A 170 15.27 15.31 -8.47
N ILE A 171 14.14 14.97 -7.84
CA ILE A 171 12.94 15.80 -7.82
C ILE A 171 13.19 17.05 -6.96
N LEU A 172 13.76 16.89 -5.77
CA LEU A 172 14.16 18.01 -4.92
C LEU A 172 15.19 18.93 -5.59
N ASP A 173 16.00 18.40 -6.51
CA ASP A 173 16.95 19.15 -7.34
C ASP A 173 16.32 19.71 -8.63
N GLY A 174 15.00 19.71 -8.71
CA GLY A 174 14.24 20.34 -9.79
C GLY A 174 14.05 19.49 -11.05
N LYS A 175 14.33 18.18 -10.99
CA LYS A 175 14.21 17.27 -12.14
C LYS A 175 13.32 16.08 -11.77
N TYR A 176 12.17 15.98 -12.41
CA TYR A 176 11.28 14.81 -12.26
C TYR A 176 11.48 13.84 -13.43
N PRO A 177 12.41 12.85 -13.32
CA PRO A 177 12.70 11.89 -14.38
C PRO A 177 11.70 10.74 -14.35
N PHE A 178 10.54 10.94 -14.97
CA PHE A 178 9.49 9.93 -15.02
C PHE A 178 9.24 9.44 -16.45
N SER A 179 9.23 8.13 -16.67
CA SER A 179 9.29 7.55 -18.02
C SER A 179 7.99 7.64 -18.83
N LEU A 180 6.92 8.21 -18.27
CA LEU A 180 5.65 8.43 -18.98
C LEU A 180 5.65 9.74 -19.75
N PRO A 181 4.82 9.88 -20.82
CA PRO A 181 4.56 11.15 -21.47
C PRO A 181 3.97 12.18 -20.49
N PRO A 182 4.20 13.51 -20.72
CA PRO A 182 3.78 14.55 -19.78
C PRO A 182 2.25 14.65 -19.58
N ASP A 183 1.48 14.22 -20.56
CA ASP A 183 0.01 14.23 -20.59
C ASP A 183 -0.63 12.87 -20.28
N ARG A 184 0.17 11.84 -20.06
CA ARG A 184 -0.32 10.49 -19.75
C ARG A 184 -1.02 10.48 -18.40
N ALA A 185 -2.25 9.98 -18.35
CA ALA A 185 -2.96 9.76 -17.09
C ALA A 185 -2.15 8.83 -16.17
N VAL A 186 -2.00 9.25 -14.93
CA VAL A 186 -1.35 8.53 -13.84
C VAL A 186 -2.36 8.44 -12.68
N TYR A 187 -2.66 7.24 -12.29
CA TYR A 187 -3.50 6.95 -11.14
C TYR A 187 -2.59 6.80 -9.91
N LEU A 188 -2.71 7.73 -8.97
CA LEU A 188 -1.92 7.74 -7.75
C LEU A 188 -2.72 7.16 -6.59
N THR A 189 -2.09 6.39 -5.73
CA THR A 189 -2.69 5.82 -4.54
C THR A 189 -1.86 6.19 -3.31
N SER A 190 -2.46 6.80 -2.29
CA SER A 190 -1.84 6.92 -0.97
C SER A 190 -2.00 5.61 -0.21
N VAL A 191 -0.93 5.10 0.38
CA VAL A 191 -1.00 3.88 1.20
C VAL A 191 -1.83 4.11 2.47
N ARG A 192 -1.93 5.35 2.96
CA ARG A 192 -2.85 5.71 4.05
C ARG A 192 -4.30 5.46 3.66
N ASP A 193 -4.69 5.79 2.42
CA ASP A 193 -6.03 5.53 1.90
C ASP A 193 -6.30 4.03 1.74
N MET A 194 -5.27 3.24 1.40
CA MET A 194 -5.40 1.78 1.42
C MET A 194 -5.82 1.27 2.80
N GLY A 195 -5.23 1.83 3.86
CA GLY A 195 -5.61 1.50 5.24
C GLY A 195 -7.04 1.95 5.58
N ARG A 196 -7.44 3.15 5.16
CA ARG A 196 -8.80 3.67 5.35
C ARG A 196 -9.84 2.79 4.67
N LEU A 197 -9.60 2.44 3.40
CA LEU A 197 -10.46 1.54 2.64
C LEU A 197 -10.49 0.14 3.24
N ALA A 198 -9.33 -0.39 3.67
CA ALA A 198 -9.26 -1.66 4.36
C ALA A 198 -10.11 -1.65 5.65
N GLY A 199 -10.00 -0.59 6.45
CA GLY A 199 -10.80 -0.41 7.65
C GLY A 199 -12.30 -0.36 7.36
N ALA A 200 -12.70 0.38 6.32
CA ALA A 200 -14.11 0.43 5.88
C ALA A 200 -14.62 -0.94 5.41
N CYS A 201 -13.79 -1.69 4.67
CA CYS A 201 -14.12 -3.04 4.24
C CYS A 201 -14.25 -4.01 5.42
N LEU A 202 -13.35 -3.95 6.39
CA LEU A 202 -13.37 -4.81 7.58
C LEU A 202 -14.52 -4.48 8.54
N ALA A 203 -14.99 -3.24 8.54
CA ALA A 203 -16.17 -2.83 9.33
C ALA A 203 -17.50 -3.24 8.67
N ALA A 204 -17.50 -3.48 7.36
CA ALA A 204 -18.66 -3.94 6.61
C ALA A 204 -18.86 -5.48 6.76
N ALA A 205 -20.00 -5.97 6.27
CA ALA A 205 -20.19 -7.41 6.15
C ALA A 205 -19.10 -8.04 5.25
N PRO A 206 -18.61 -9.24 5.58
CA PRO A 206 -17.67 -9.96 4.73
C PRO A 206 -18.18 -10.10 3.28
N PRO A 207 -17.31 -10.11 2.28
CA PRO A 207 -17.69 -10.31 0.89
C PRO A 207 -18.17 -11.77 0.66
N PRO A 208 -18.79 -12.03 -0.50
CA PRO A 208 -19.13 -13.41 -0.89
C PRO A 208 -17.87 -14.28 -1.00
N PRO A 209 -18.01 -15.62 -1.00
CA PRO A 209 -16.88 -16.56 -0.99
C PRO A 209 -15.88 -16.38 -2.14
N GLU A 210 -16.36 -15.95 -3.32
CA GLU A 210 -15.52 -15.64 -4.48
C GLU A 210 -14.67 -14.38 -4.30
N GLY A 211 -14.86 -13.66 -3.20
CA GLY A 211 -14.15 -12.44 -2.88
C GLY A 211 -14.75 -11.20 -3.56
N ARG A 212 -14.14 -10.04 -3.30
CA ARG A 212 -14.46 -8.75 -3.90
C ARG A 212 -13.19 -8.02 -4.31
N THR A 213 -13.19 -7.44 -5.49
CA THR A 213 -12.11 -6.57 -5.95
C THR A 213 -12.55 -5.11 -5.94
N VAL A 214 -11.66 -4.22 -5.49
CA VAL A 214 -11.85 -2.77 -5.51
C VAL A 214 -10.59 -2.16 -6.13
N ASN A 215 -10.74 -1.54 -7.31
CA ASN A 215 -9.65 -0.77 -7.91
C ASN A 215 -9.50 0.56 -7.19
N VAL A 216 -8.28 0.86 -6.73
CA VAL A 216 -8.00 2.01 -5.85
C VAL A 216 -7.08 3.02 -6.52
N ALA A 217 -7.53 4.26 -6.60
CA ALA A 217 -6.70 5.42 -6.85
C ALA A 217 -7.20 6.59 -5.99
N SER A 218 -6.27 7.30 -5.37
CA SER A 218 -6.59 8.50 -4.57
C SER A 218 -6.79 9.72 -5.46
N GLU A 219 -6.08 9.77 -6.59
CA GLU A 219 -6.17 10.87 -7.57
C GLU A 219 -5.77 10.40 -8.97
N VAL A 220 -6.36 11.01 -9.99
CA VAL A 220 -5.90 10.95 -11.38
C VAL A 220 -5.20 12.25 -11.74
N THR A 221 -3.96 12.15 -12.19
CA THR A 221 -3.11 13.28 -12.56
C THR A 221 -2.31 12.97 -13.83
N ASN A 222 -1.25 13.71 -14.10
CA ASN A 222 -0.28 13.42 -15.15
C ASN A 222 1.13 13.92 -14.75
N PRO A 223 2.21 13.46 -15.41
CA PRO A 223 3.57 13.84 -15.03
C PRO A 223 3.85 15.36 -15.05
N ALA A 224 3.18 16.13 -15.93
CA ALA A 224 3.34 17.58 -15.96
C ALA A 224 2.76 18.22 -14.69
N ARG A 225 1.52 17.87 -14.31
CA ARG A 225 0.89 18.37 -13.09
C ARG A 225 1.60 17.88 -11.82
N MET A 226 2.14 16.67 -11.83
CA MET A 226 2.96 16.19 -10.72
C MET A 226 4.22 17.07 -10.54
N ALA A 227 4.87 17.47 -11.63
CA ALA A 227 6.02 18.37 -11.55
C ALA A 227 5.64 19.76 -10.99
N GLU A 228 4.48 20.29 -11.34
CA GLU A 228 3.93 21.52 -10.77
C GLU A 228 3.69 21.39 -9.26
N ALA A 229 3.05 20.29 -8.82
CA ALA A 229 2.80 20.01 -7.40
C ALA A 229 4.11 19.87 -6.60
N PHE A 230 5.14 19.23 -7.17
CA PHE A 230 6.46 19.18 -6.55
C PHE A 230 7.07 20.57 -6.40
N ALA A 231 7.00 21.41 -7.47
CA ALA A 231 7.55 22.76 -7.43
C ALA A 231 6.88 23.60 -6.33
N GLU A 232 5.58 23.46 -6.16
CA GLU A 232 4.81 24.14 -5.11
C GLU A 232 5.25 23.63 -3.72
N ALA A 233 5.24 22.33 -3.50
CA ALA A 233 5.53 21.73 -2.20
C ALA A 233 6.99 21.96 -1.72
N GLN A 234 7.96 22.09 -2.65
CA GLN A 234 9.37 22.32 -2.31
C GLN A 234 9.80 23.78 -2.41
N GLY A 235 8.91 24.67 -2.87
CA GLY A 235 9.21 26.11 -3.02
C GLY A 235 10.29 26.42 -4.06
N SER A 236 10.55 25.51 -5.02
CA SER A 236 11.56 25.67 -6.07
C SER A 236 11.12 24.95 -7.35
N PRO A 237 11.55 25.43 -8.55
CA PRO A 237 11.10 24.83 -9.81
C PRO A 237 11.38 23.34 -9.90
N CYS A 238 10.43 22.60 -10.51
CA CYS A 238 10.60 21.20 -10.85
C CYS A 238 10.07 20.95 -12.27
N VAL A 239 10.84 20.25 -13.10
CA VAL A 239 10.50 20.01 -14.50
C VAL A 239 10.49 18.52 -14.80
N HIS A 240 9.37 18.06 -15.37
CA HIS A 240 9.27 16.70 -15.86
C HIS A 240 10.19 16.44 -17.06
N SER A 241 10.82 15.29 -17.06
CA SER A 241 11.59 14.76 -18.20
C SER A 241 11.27 13.28 -18.41
N GLN A 242 11.07 12.87 -19.67
CA GLN A 242 10.67 11.49 -20.00
C GLN A 242 11.79 10.45 -19.79
N ALA A 243 12.76 10.61 -18.99
CA ALA A 243 13.77 9.62 -18.58
C ALA A 243 14.08 8.51 -19.64
N ARG A 244 14.17 8.87 -20.94
CA ARG A 244 14.30 7.90 -22.06
C ARG A 244 15.54 7.02 -21.93
N LEU A 245 16.64 7.59 -21.45
CA LEU A 245 17.89 6.86 -21.21
C LEU A 245 17.74 5.85 -20.07
N LEU A 246 17.12 6.27 -18.95
CA LEU A 246 16.88 5.36 -17.82
C LEU A 246 15.98 4.19 -18.22
N ARG A 247 14.96 4.43 -19.04
CA ARG A 247 14.10 3.37 -19.58
C ARG A 247 14.89 2.41 -20.47
N TRP A 248 15.79 2.92 -21.33
CA TRP A 248 16.64 2.08 -22.16
C TRP A 248 17.57 1.22 -21.30
N ILE A 249 18.17 1.77 -20.26
CA ILE A 249 18.99 1.03 -19.28
C ILE A 249 18.16 -0.03 -18.58
N ALA A 250 16.96 0.33 -18.08
CA ALA A 250 16.07 -0.61 -17.38
C ALA A 250 15.73 -1.84 -18.23
N ARG A 251 15.56 -1.66 -19.54
CA ARG A 251 15.28 -2.79 -20.45
C ARG A 251 16.31 -3.92 -20.37
N PHE A 252 17.57 -3.60 -20.12
CA PHE A 252 18.68 -4.58 -20.12
C PHE A 252 19.10 -5.00 -18.71
N PHE A 253 18.98 -4.12 -17.73
CA PHE A 253 19.52 -4.34 -16.38
C PHE A 253 18.45 -4.54 -15.32
N LEU A 254 17.21 -4.12 -15.57
CA LEU A 254 16.08 -4.18 -14.64
C LEU A 254 14.81 -4.60 -15.39
N PRO A 255 14.76 -5.81 -15.97
CA PRO A 255 13.67 -6.22 -16.85
C PRO A 255 12.30 -6.19 -16.19
N ASP A 256 12.19 -6.59 -14.92
CA ASP A 256 10.92 -6.57 -14.17
C ASP A 256 10.39 -5.13 -14.00
N LEU A 257 11.29 -4.16 -13.71
CA LEU A 257 10.92 -2.74 -13.63
C LEU A 257 10.53 -2.19 -15.02
N TYR A 258 11.24 -2.61 -16.07
CA TYR A 258 10.91 -2.21 -17.43
C TYR A 258 9.52 -2.68 -17.84
N GLU A 259 9.13 -3.92 -17.50
CA GLU A 259 7.79 -4.46 -17.76
C GLU A 259 6.71 -3.59 -17.08
N VAL A 260 6.90 -3.23 -15.82
CA VAL A 260 5.99 -2.34 -15.08
C VAL A 260 5.90 -0.95 -15.74
N ILE A 261 7.03 -0.37 -16.13
CA ILE A 261 7.06 0.93 -16.83
C ILE A 261 6.30 0.82 -18.17
N GLN A 262 6.49 -0.25 -18.94
CA GLN A 262 5.78 -0.44 -20.20
C GLN A 262 4.28 -0.61 -19.96
N PHE A 263 3.88 -1.38 -18.95
CA PHE A 263 2.48 -1.50 -18.56
C PHE A 263 1.83 -0.12 -18.35
N TYR A 264 2.37 0.72 -17.48
CA TYR A 264 1.81 2.06 -17.23
C TYR A 264 1.84 2.97 -18.47
N ARG A 265 2.76 2.74 -19.41
CA ARG A 265 2.82 3.49 -20.68
C ARG A 265 1.75 3.09 -21.67
N THR A 266 1.37 1.83 -21.73
CA THR A 266 0.53 1.24 -22.80
C THR A 266 -0.83 0.78 -22.33
N SER A 267 -1.02 0.53 -21.01
CA SER A 267 -2.30 0.09 -20.47
C SER A 267 -3.42 1.10 -20.77
N THR A 268 -4.57 0.59 -21.14
CA THR A 268 -5.80 1.36 -21.30
C THR A 268 -6.71 1.24 -20.08
N GLU A 269 -6.26 0.54 -19.06
CA GLU A 269 -7.02 0.37 -17.82
C GLU A 269 -7.18 1.69 -17.09
N THR A 270 -8.35 1.90 -16.52
CA THR A 270 -8.71 3.08 -15.77
C THR A 270 -9.28 2.68 -14.42
N THR A 271 -9.07 3.53 -13.43
CA THR A 271 -9.77 3.44 -12.15
C THR A 271 -10.76 4.60 -12.08
N ASP A 272 -12.02 4.29 -11.82
CA ASP A 272 -13.05 5.30 -11.65
C ASP A 272 -12.92 5.91 -10.23
N VAL A 273 -12.19 7.02 -10.16
CA VAL A 273 -11.93 7.73 -8.91
C VAL A 273 -13.18 8.44 -8.40
N ASP A 274 -14.05 8.88 -9.29
CA ASP A 274 -15.29 9.57 -8.92
C ASP A 274 -16.25 8.58 -8.23
N ALA A 275 -16.45 7.40 -8.83
CA ALA A 275 -17.24 6.33 -8.20
C ALA A 275 -16.63 5.86 -6.86
N LEU A 276 -15.30 5.78 -6.77
CA LEU A 276 -14.63 5.42 -5.51
C LEU A 276 -14.83 6.51 -4.44
N THR A 277 -14.78 7.78 -4.82
CA THR A 277 -15.02 8.93 -3.93
C THR A 277 -16.48 8.96 -3.47
N GLU A 278 -17.43 8.67 -4.34
CA GLU A 278 -18.85 8.56 -3.97
C GLU A 278 -19.09 7.40 -2.97
N GLN A 279 -18.47 6.26 -3.22
CA GLN A 279 -18.59 5.09 -2.34
C GLN A 279 -17.88 5.28 -0.99
N PHE A 280 -16.74 5.97 -0.98
CA PHE A 280 -15.89 6.20 0.20
C PHE A 280 -15.56 7.68 0.36
N PRO A 281 -16.55 8.53 0.67
CA PRO A 281 -16.36 9.97 0.75
C PRO A 281 -15.32 10.33 1.83
N MET A 282 -14.44 11.28 1.52
CA MET A 282 -13.40 11.82 2.41
C MET A 282 -12.29 10.83 2.82
N LEU A 283 -12.20 9.65 2.20
CA LEU A 283 -11.13 8.69 2.48
C LEU A 283 -9.93 8.82 1.54
N LEU A 284 -10.03 9.60 0.48
CA LEU A 284 -8.98 9.74 -0.53
C LEU A 284 -8.16 11.00 -0.32
N THR A 285 -6.83 10.86 -0.44
CA THR A 285 -5.84 11.93 -0.22
C THR A 285 -5.38 12.51 -1.55
N PRO A 286 -5.65 13.79 -1.87
CA PRO A 286 -5.10 14.45 -3.05
C PRO A 286 -3.56 14.49 -3.00
N PHE A 287 -2.91 14.51 -4.17
CA PHE A 287 -1.46 14.47 -4.26
C PHE A 287 -0.78 15.67 -3.60
N GLY A 288 -1.33 16.87 -3.78
CA GLY A 288 -0.84 18.08 -3.09
C GLY A 288 -0.88 17.92 -1.56
N SER A 289 -2.02 17.44 -1.03
CA SER A 289 -2.16 17.19 0.41
C SER A 289 -1.21 16.12 0.93
N PHE A 290 -0.94 15.07 0.14
CA PHE A 290 0.09 14.08 0.47
C PHE A 290 1.48 14.70 0.60
N LEU A 291 1.86 15.57 -0.34
CA LEU A 291 3.16 16.25 -0.30
C LEU A 291 3.29 17.18 0.92
N GLU A 292 2.23 17.90 1.26
CA GLU A 292 2.16 18.75 2.45
C GLU A 292 2.25 17.94 3.74
N GLU A 293 1.37 16.94 3.91
CA GLU A 293 1.30 16.04 5.06
C GLU A 293 2.64 15.35 5.36
N THR A 294 3.33 14.94 4.31
CA THR A 294 4.62 14.24 4.45
C THR A 294 5.80 15.21 4.61
N GLY A 295 5.60 16.53 4.50
CA GLY A 295 6.69 17.50 4.58
C GLY A 295 7.68 17.35 3.42
N TRP A 296 7.18 17.21 2.19
CA TRP A 296 7.98 16.90 1.00
C TRP A 296 9.23 17.78 0.83
N GLY A 297 9.11 19.08 1.08
CA GLY A 297 10.20 20.05 0.94
C GLY A 297 11.35 19.90 1.95
N ASN A 298 11.19 19.11 3.00
CA ASN A 298 12.23 18.89 4.00
C ASN A 298 13.35 17.98 3.43
N ARG A 299 14.47 18.58 3.01
CA ARG A 299 15.59 17.87 2.38
C ARG A 299 16.32 16.88 3.29
N THR A 300 16.17 16.99 4.60
CA THR A 300 16.79 16.08 5.58
C THR A 300 15.96 14.86 5.89
N ALA A 301 14.66 14.90 5.63
CA ALA A 301 13.77 13.78 5.85
C ALA A 301 13.97 12.67 4.80
N THR A 302 13.81 11.43 5.23
CA THR A 302 14.02 10.20 4.44
C THR A 302 12.74 9.36 4.36
N TYR A 303 12.76 8.31 3.54
CA TYR A 303 11.66 7.36 3.47
C TYR A 303 11.32 6.72 4.83
N ASP A 304 12.33 6.46 5.66
CA ASP A 304 12.13 5.82 6.97
C ASP A 304 11.40 6.75 7.95
N ASP A 305 11.54 8.06 7.80
CA ASP A 305 10.85 9.04 8.63
C ASP A 305 9.32 8.99 8.45
N LEU A 306 8.81 8.50 7.31
CA LEU A 306 7.38 8.26 7.12
C LEU A 306 6.82 7.22 8.10
N ALA A 307 7.65 6.24 8.51
CA ALA A 307 7.27 5.24 9.49
C ALA A 307 7.40 5.74 10.94
N LEU A 308 8.39 6.62 11.17
CA LEU A 308 8.72 7.14 12.51
C LEU A 308 7.90 8.38 12.90
N ALA A 309 7.19 9.00 11.95
CA ALA A 309 6.36 10.17 12.26
C ALA A 309 5.33 9.83 13.36
N PRO A 310 5.10 10.71 14.34
CA PRO A 310 4.13 10.48 15.42
C PRO A 310 2.73 10.19 14.87
N PHE A 311 1.94 9.46 15.66
CA PHE A 311 0.51 9.28 15.37
C PHE A 311 -0.24 10.38 16.12
N ASP A 312 -0.94 11.24 15.38
CA ASP A 312 -1.88 12.21 15.96
C ASP A 312 -3.19 11.45 16.22
N LEU A 313 -3.45 11.14 17.50
CA LEU A 313 -4.64 10.42 17.99
C LEU A 313 -5.63 11.38 18.66
#